data_f1177935d0ec9318fd006c9abaeb77b1
#
_entry.id   f1177935d0ec9318fd006c9abaeb77b1
#
_cell.length_a   1.000
_cell.length_b   1.000
_cell.length_c   1.000
_cell.angle_alpha   90.00
_cell.angle_beta   90.00
_cell.angle_gamma   90.00
#
_symmetry.space_group_name_H-M   'P 1'
#
loop_
_entity.id
_entity.type
_entity.pdbx_description
1 polymer ?
#
loop_
_entity_poly.entity_id
_entity_poly.type
_entity_poly.pdbx_seq_one_letter_code
_entity_poly.pdbx_strand_id
1 'polypeptide(L)'
;MSLIFASLRILFGGVVILCKGSYLGELAISFLPHLSIISFLGLLFRVFQLWKFLYKDKQKKSLKRRLSPLFVLCFWILFGCFLRPIKQFYQPLHQLNQSIDSPIKVLFSNIYMGNNNIDAIKKTILDENPDVVLFVEFSEEHSQALKDFFATHYPYSNTTSRSKIAVGSIVFSKYPIDNLADDFPQANWRYGYFSIDTEKWKYYFYEIHTASPVSKAFFKKRNQQLKQIKWDFFTHHQSQRESDAKIIMLGDFNTSPRSAYYADFAESFSGTLENITKTFPILFTRNLWEMLNVHKDFSFLPLWIRKAWGYFPFFQSHIDHVFLSPNLKFKNLKKIQIPGSDHSGFIFEIE
;
A
#
# COMPACT_ATOMS: atom_id res chain seq x y z
N MET A 1 21.00 8.34 31.62
CA MET A 1 19.78 8.47 30.78
C MET A 1 19.99 8.16 29.30
N SER A 2 21.09 8.58 28.65
CA SER A 2 21.28 8.43 27.20
C SER A 2 21.54 6.98 26.72
N LEU A 3 22.36 6.20 27.45
CA LEU A 3 22.60 4.78 27.16
C LEU A 3 21.33 3.93 27.32
N ILE A 4 20.51 4.25 28.34
CA ILE A 4 19.23 3.57 28.58
C ILE A 4 18.28 3.75 27.41
N PHE A 5 18.18 4.97 26.84
CA PHE A 5 17.33 5.23 25.67
C PHE A 5 17.84 4.55 24.39
N ALA A 6 19.16 4.48 24.18
CA ALA A 6 19.73 3.74 23.05
C ALA A 6 19.50 2.23 23.20
N SER A 7 19.73 1.69 24.40
CA SER A 7 19.48 0.27 24.71
C SER A 7 18.00 -0.08 24.58
N LEU A 8 17.08 0.76 25.07
CA LEU A 8 15.65 0.57 24.90
C LEU A 8 15.21 0.58 23.43
N ARG A 9 15.84 1.39 22.58
CA ARG A 9 15.53 1.41 21.13
C ARG A 9 16.01 0.17 20.41
N ILE A 10 17.21 -0.33 20.74
CA ILE A 10 17.75 -1.59 20.21
C ILE A 10 16.87 -2.75 20.69
N LEU A 11 16.49 -2.74 21.98
CA LEU A 11 15.59 -3.73 22.56
C LEU A 11 14.22 -3.69 21.88
N PHE A 12 13.66 -2.50 21.67
CA PHE A 12 12.38 -2.32 21.00
C PHE A 12 12.42 -2.82 19.55
N GLY A 13 13.47 -2.47 18.78
CA GLY A 13 13.68 -2.98 17.43
C GLY A 13 13.83 -4.50 17.40
N GLY A 14 14.58 -5.07 18.33
CA GLY A 14 14.71 -6.51 18.51
C GLY A 14 13.39 -7.19 18.89
N VAL A 15 12.63 -6.61 19.81
CA VAL A 15 11.30 -7.11 20.22
C VAL A 15 10.33 -7.07 19.03
N VAL A 16 10.32 -6.00 18.24
CA VAL A 16 9.46 -5.90 17.04
C VAL A 16 9.78 -7.01 16.04
N ILE A 17 11.07 -7.30 15.82
CA ILE A 17 11.51 -8.38 14.93
C ILE A 17 11.13 -9.75 15.51
N LEU A 18 11.34 -9.97 16.79
CA LEU A 18 11.02 -11.24 17.48
C LEU A 18 9.50 -11.47 17.59
N CYS A 19 8.72 -10.41 17.69
CA CYS A 19 7.26 -10.48 17.74
C CYS A 19 6.59 -10.43 16.35
N LYS A 20 7.37 -10.57 15.28
CA LYS A 20 6.86 -10.66 13.91
C LYS A 20 5.81 -11.79 13.84
N GLY A 21 4.65 -11.48 13.24
CA GLY A 21 3.51 -12.41 13.20
C GLY A 21 2.51 -12.25 14.36
N SER A 22 2.87 -11.54 15.43
CA SER A 22 1.90 -11.14 16.45
C SER A 22 1.16 -9.86 16.04
N TYR A 23 -0.02 -9.61 16.62
CA TYR A 23 -0.82 -8.42 16.31
C TYR A 23 -0.04 -7.10 16.50
N LEU A 24 0.58 -6.92 17.67
CA LEU A 24 1.34 -5.71 17.98
C LEU A 24 2.65 -5.63 17.19
N GLY A 25 3.31 -6.76 16.98
CA GLY A 25 4.54 -6.83 16.16
C GLY A 25 4.27 -6.45 14.71
N GLU A 26 3.17 -6.90 14.14
CA GLU A 26 2.77 -6.58 12.76
C GLU A 26 2.39 -5.10 12.60
N LEU A 27 1.71 -4.50 13.57
CA LEU A 27 1.46 -3.05 13.57
C LEU A 27 2.78 -2.27 13.64
N ALA A 28 3.67 -2.64 14.55
CA ALA A 28 4.96 -1.96 14.73
C ALA A 28 5.86 -2.10 13.50
N ILE A 29 5.89 -3.27 12.84
CA ILE A 29 6.74 -3.51 11.66
C ILE A 29 6.30 -2.69 10.45
N SER A 30 5.02 -2.35 10.35
CA SER A 30 4.50 -1.46 9.31
C SER A 30 5.11 -0.06 9.41
N PHE A 31 5.48 0.39 10.62
CA PHE A 31 6.11 1.67 10.89
C PHE A 31 7.63 1.58 11.09
N LEU A 32 8.23 0.43 10.84
CA LEU A 32 9.67 0.22 11.03
C LEU A 32 10.55 1.25 10.30
N PRO A 33 10.25 1.69 9.05
CA PRO A 33 11.03 2.73 8.38
C PRO A 33 11.06 4.04 9.17
N HIS A 34 9.91 4.44 9.69
CA HIS A 34 9.77 5.66 10.48
C HIS A 34 10.56 5.58 11.79
N LEU A 35 10.41 4.46 12.49
CA LEU A 35 11.16 4.19 13.72
C LEU A 35 12.67 4.18 13.46
N SER A 36 13.10 3.64 12.33
CA SER A 36 14.51 3.64 11.92
C SER A 36 15.02 5.06 11.66
N ILE A 37 14.25 5.92 10.95
CA ILE A 37 14.61 7.31 10.71
C ILE A 37 14.71 8.08 12.03
N ILE A 38 13.71 7.96 12.90
CA ILE A 38 13.70 8.63 14.22
C ILE A 38 14.91 8.20 15.05
N SER A 39 15.21 6.90 15.03
CA SER A 39 16.36 6.34 15.76
C SER A 39 17.68 6.85 15.20
N PHE A 40 17.81 6.94 13.88
CA PHE A 40 18.98 7.50 13.21
C PHE A 40 19.19 8.97 13.54
N LEU A 41 18.14 9.80 13.44
CA LEU A 41 18.20 11.22 13.81
C LEU A 41 18.55 11.41 15.30
N GLY A 42 17.98 10.59 16.17
CA GLY A 42 18.33 10.58 17.59
C GLY A 42 19.80 10.21 17.84
N LEU A 43 20.35 9.28 17.08
CA LEU A 43 21.77 8.93 17.14
C LEU A 43 22.65 10.09 16.66
N LEU A 44 22.31 10.71 15.54
CA LEU A 44 23.03 11.88 15.03
C LEU A 44 23.06 13.01 16.06
N PHE A 45 21.93 13.28 16.68
CA PHE A 45 21.83 14.28 17.74
C PHE A 45 22.77 13.96 18.93
N ARG A 46 22.88 12.69 19.30
CA ARG A 46 23.79 12.23 20.39
C ARG A 46 25.25 12.37 19.99
N VAL A 47 25.58 11.98 18.77
CA VAL A 47 26.95 12.18 18.22
C VAL A 47 27.31 13.66 18.24
N PHE A 48 26.37 14.53 17.84
CA PHE A 48 26.57 15.99 17.89
C PHE A 48 26.76 16.51 19.34
N GLN A 49 25.95 16.04 20.31
CA GLN A 49 26.10 16.41 21.71
C GLN A 49 27.46 15.98 22.27
N LEU A 50 27.90 14.74 21.99
CA LEU A 50 29.21 14.22 22.39
C LEU A 50 30.32 15.06 21.75
N TRP A 51 30.21 15.37 20.46
CA TRP A 51 31.14 16.23 19.76
C TRP A 51 31.23 17.62 20.38
N LYS A 52 30.11 18.26 20.74
CA LYS A 52 30.05 19.54 21.43
C LYS A 52 30.67 19.47 22.81
N PHE A 53 30.44 18.40 23.56
CA PHE A 53 31.06 18.17 24.87
C PHE A 53 32.59 18.09 24.76
N LEU A 54 33.09 17.28 23.84
CA LEU A 54 34.54 17.18 23.58
C LEU A 54 35.15 18.49 23.06
N TYR A 55 34.33 19.34 22.40
CA TYR A 55 34.78 20.64 21.90
C TYR A 55 34.98 21.67 23.00
N LYS A 56 34.17 21.66 24.06
CA LYS A 56 34.28 22.61 25.16
C LYS A 56 35.54 22.43 26.01
N ASP A 57 36.08 21.23 26.02
CA ASP A 57 37.25 20.91 26.83
C ASP A 57 38.53 21.10 26.02
N LYS A 58 39.30 22.17 26.36
CA LYS A 58 40.53 22.52 25.67
C LYS A 58 41.62 21.41 25.75
N GLN A 59 41.64 20.64 26.85
CA GLN A 59 42.58 19.49 27.01
C GLN A 59 42.24 18.31 26.10
N LYS A 60 41.02 18.19 25.63
CA LYS A 60 40.54 17.06 24.80
C LYS A 60 40.60 17.34 23.29
N LYS A 61 41.21 18.47 22.86
CA LYS A 61 41.32 18.80 21.42
C LYS A 61 42.08 17.75 20.59
N SER A 62 43.10 17.17 21.16
CA SER A 62 43.89 16.10 20.51
C SER A 62 43.07 14.82 20.31
N LEU A 63 42.28 14.44 21.33
CA LEU A 63 41.37 13.29 21.29
C LEU A 63 40.29 13.49 20.23
N LYS A 64 39.71 14.68 20.14
CA LYS A 64 38.72 15.05 19.11
C LYS A 64 39.28 14.84 17.69
N ARG A 65 40.49 15.31 17.42
CA ARG A 65 41.12 15.19 16.10
C ARG A 65 41.33 13.72 15.70
N ARG A 66 41.57 12.81 16.68
CA ARG A 66 41.69 11.38 16.46
C ARG A 66 40.33 10.68 16.29
N LEU A 67 39.33 11.10 17.02
CA LEU A 67 37.99 10.47 17.01
C LEU A 67 37.11 10.94 15.85
N SER A 68 37.38 12.13 15.28
CA SER A 68 36.58 12.69 14.18
C SER A 68 36.42 11.75 12.98
N PRO A 69 37.47 11.12 12.44
CA PRO A 69 37.33 10.17 11.33
C PRO A 69 36.56 8.90 11.74
N LEU A 70 36.68 8.46 12.99
CA LEU A 70 35.93 7.31 13.49
C LEU A 70 34.44 7.61 13.56
N PHE A 71 34.04 8.82 13.96
CA PHE A 71 32.63 9.23 13.95
C PHE A 71 32.08 9.30 12.53
N VAL A 72 32.87 9.80 11.57
CA VAL A 72 32.47 9.80 10.15
C VAL A 72 32.30 8.39 9.63
N LEU A 73 33.22 7.50 9.94
CA LEU A 73 33.12 6.09 9.54
C LEU A 73 31.89 5.40 10.15
N CYS A 74 31.67 5.57 11.46
CA CYS A 74 30.46 5.04 12.13
C CYS A 74 29.19 5.59 11.53
N PHE A 75 29.16 6.88 11.16
CA PHE A 75 28.03 7.49 10.46
C PHE A 75 27.74 6.76 9.15
N TRP A 76 28.74 6.55 8.30
CA TRP A 76 28.56 5.88 7.01
C TRP A 76 28.16 4.41 7.14
N ILE A 77 28.71 3.70 8.12
CA ILE A 77 28.32 2.31 8.43
C ILE A 77 26.83 2.27 8.83
N LEU A 78 26.43 3.13 9.78
CA LEU A 78 25.05 3.19 10.26
C LEU A 78 24.08 3.63 9.16
N PHE A 79 24.49 4.57 8.32
CA PHE A 79 23.71 5.01 7.16
C PHE A 79 23.54 3.89 6.13
N GLY A 80 24.63 3.15 5.85
CA GLY A 80 24.59 1.96 5.00
C GLY A 80 23.68 0.86 5.56
N CYS A 81 23.76 0.57 6.86
CA CYS A 81 22.88 -0.36 7.55
C CYS A 81 21.42 0.09 7.53
N PHE A 82 21.19 1.40 7.57
CA PHE A 82 19.85 1.98 7.46
C PHE A 82 19.27 1.90 6.03
N LEU A 83 20.10 2.16 5.01
CA LEU A 83 19.66 2.09 3.61
C LEU A 83 19.43 0.67 3.09
N ARG A 84 20.16 -0.31 3.64
CA ARG A 84 20.07 -1.71 3.20
C ARG A 84 18.66 -2.28 3.28
N PRO A 85 17.89 -2.15 4.37
CA PRO A 85 16.50 -2.61 4.44
C PRO A 85 15.59 -1.90 3.41
N ILE A 86 15.84 -0.61 3.13
CA ILE A 86 15.06 0.12 2.13
C ILE A 86 15.31 -0.46 0.75
N LYS A 87 16.57 -0.69 0.38
CA LYS A 87 16.94 -1.30 -0.92
C LYS A 87 16.42 -2.73 -1.08
N GLN A 88 16.37 -3.51 -0.02
CA GLN A 88 15.87 -4.90 -0.05
C GLN A 88 14.36 -4.97 -0.30
N PHE A 89 13.60 -3.97 0.15
CA PHE A 89 12.14 -3.97 0.05
C PHE A 89 11.61 -3.22 -1.17
N TYR A 90 12.40 -2.32 -1.76
CA TYR A 90 11.94 -1.47 -2.86
C TYR A 90 12.93 -1.54 -4.02
N GLN A 91 12.49 -2.14 -5.10
CA GLN A 91 13.24 -2.13 -6.35
C GLN A 91 12.97 -0.83 -7.11
N PRO A 92 13.93 -0.31 -7.90
CA PRO A 92 13.64 0.78 -8.82
C PRO A 92 12.54 0.35 -9.77
N LEU A 93 11.60 1.25 -10.06
CA LEU A 93 10.62 1.03 -11.10
C LEU A 93 11.37 0.95 -12.44
N HIS A 94 11.65 -0.24 -12.92
CA HIS A 94 12.09 -0.44 -14.29
C HIS A 94 10.87 -0.15 -15.15
N GLN A 95 10.83 1.05 -15.72
CA GLN A 95 9.95 1.31 -16.84
C GLN A 95 10.40 0.35 -17.94
N LEU A 96 9.64 -0.71 -18.14
CA LEU A 96 9.78 -1.52 -19.33
C LEU A 96 9.37 -0.59 -20.48
N ASN A 97 10.36 0.00 -21.16
CA ASN A 97 10.20 0.75 -22.40
C ASN A 97 9.82 -0.23 -23.54
N GLN A 98 8.87 -1.11 -23.28
CA GLN A 98 8.33 -1.99 -24.29
C GLN A 98 7.19 -1.26 -24.98
N SER A 99 7.19 -1.25 -26.28
CA SER A 99 6.05 -0.78 -27.06
C SER A 99 4.82 -1.59 -26.66
N ILE A 100 3.81 -0.90 -26.20
CA ILE A 100 2.49 -1.45 -25.93
C ILE A 100 1.58 -0.85 -27.01
N ASP A 101 0.98 -1.71 -27.83
CA ASP A 101 0.25 -1.26 -29.02
C ASP A 101 -1.18 -0.83 -28.70
N SER A 102 -1.83 -1.55 -27.80
CA SER A 102 -3.23 -1.30 -27.42
C SER A 102 -3.42 -1.47 -25.91
N PRO A 103 -2.81 -0.58 -25.08
CA PRO A 103 -2.89 -0.70 -23.65
C PRO A 103 -4.30 -0.39 -23.15
N ILE A 104 -4.73 -1.12 -22.10
CA ILE A 104 -5.83 -0.68 -21.25
C ILE A 104 -5.29 0.08 -20.05
N LYS A 105 -5.93 1.18 -19.71
CA LYS A 105 -5.56 2.05 -18.58
C LYS A 105 -6.42 1.73 -17.38
N VAL A 106 -5.79 1.30 -16.31
CA VAL A 106 -6.45 0.86 -15.07
C VAL A 106 -6.23 1.88 -13.97
N LEU A 107 -7.30 2.29 -13.29
CA LEU A 107 -7.29 3.08 -12.07
C LEU A 107 -7.85 2.25 -10.92
N PHE A 108 -7.08 2.13 -9.84
CA PHE A 108 -7.54 1.55 -8.58
C PHE A 108 -7.41 2.57 -7.45
N SER A 109 -8.40 2.63 -6.55
CA SER A 109 -8.28 3.39 -5.30
C SER A 109 -9.24 2.87 -4.21
N ASN A 110 -8.75 2.83 -2.98
CA ASN A 110 -9.63 2.93 -1.81
C ASN A 110 -10.06 4.40 -1.71
N ILE A 111 -11.36 4.67 -1.89
CA ILE A 111 -11.87 6.05 -1.94
C ILE A 111 -12.38 6.57 -0.59
N TYR A 112 -12.30 5.75 0.47
CA TYR A 112 -12.86 5.98 1.78
C TYR A 112 -14.39 6.13 1.76
N MET A 113 -15.07 5.23 2.44
CA MET A 113 -16.55 5.14 2.46
C MET A 113 -17.27 6.42 2.93
N GLY A 114 -16.59 7.29 3.68
CA GLY A 114 -17.12 8.58 4.13
C GLY A 114 -16.68 9.76 3.26
N ASN A 115 -16.10 9.54 2.08
CA ASN A 115 -15.65 10.59 1.19
C ASN A 115 -16.83 11.26 0.46
N ASN A 116 -17.10 12.51 0.79
CA ASN A 116 -18.18 13.29 0.16
C ASN A 116 -17.69 14.21 -0.97
N ASN A 117 -16.44 14.13 -1.39
CA ASN A 117 -15.89 14.96 -2.46
C ASN A 117 -16.20 14.38 -3.85
N ILE A 118 -17.48 14.23 -4.16
CA ILE A 118 -17.97 13.59 -5.38
C ILE A 118 -17.41 14.25 -6.65
N ASP A 119 -17.38 15.58 -6.69
CA ASP A 119 -16.85 16.32 -7.85
C ASP A 119 -15.35 16.12 -8.04
N ALA A 120 -14.59 15.95 -6.96
CA ALA A 120 -13.18 15.66 -7.06
C ALA A 120 -12.95 14.23 -7.57
N ILE A 121 -13.78 13.26 -7.19
CA ILE A 121 -13.74 11.89 -7.73
C ILE A 121 -14.00 11.93 -9.24
N LYS A 122 -15.09 12.60 -9.68
CA LYS A 122 -15.43 12.77 -11.11
C LYS A 122 -14.28 13.42 -11.88
N LYS A 123 -13.76 14.54 -11.35
CA LYS A 123 -12.66 15.26 -11.97
C LYS A 123 -11.43 14.38 -12.14
N THR A 124 -11.06 13.62 -11.11
CA THR A 124 -9.90 12.72 -11.17
C THR A 124 -10.07 11.65 -12.26
N ILE A 125 -11.27 11.08 -12.38
CA ILE A 125 -11.56 10.08 -13.43
C ILE A 125 -11.51 10.72 -14.82
N LEU A 126 -12.04 11.91 -15.01
CA LEU A 126 -12.02 12.62 -16.29
C LEU A 126 -10.60 13.03 -16.71
N ASP A 127 -9.82 13.58 -15.78
CA ASP A 127 -8.44 14.01 -16.02
C ASP A 127 -7.54 12.82 -16.40
N GLU A 128 -7.71 11.68 -15.74
CA GLU A 128 -6.92 10.49 -15.99
C GLU A 128 -7.45 9.61 -17.12
N ASN A 129 -8.75 9.69 -17.41
CA ASN A 129 -9.44 8.96 -18.45
C ASN A 129 -9.07 7.46 -18.50
N PRO A 130 -9.24 6.69 -17.40
CA PRO A 130 -8.98 5.27 -17.39
C PRO A 130 -10.01 4.49 -18.22
N ASP A 131 -9.66 3.28 -18.62
CA ASP A 131 -10.56 2.36 -19.31
C ASP A 131 -11.29 1.47 -18.30
N VAL A 132 -10.64 1.21 -17.17
CA VAL A 132 -11.16 0.41 -16.05
C VAL A 132 -10.95 1.18 -14.76
N VAL A 133 -12.00 1.34 -13.96
CA VAL A 133 -11.98 1.97 -12.63
C VAL A 133 -12.39 0.95 -11.59
N LEU A 134 -11.54 0.73 -10.61
CA LEU A 134 -11.80 -0.16 -9.48
C LEU A 134 -11.76 0.65 -8.19
N PHE A 135 -12.84 0.56 -7.42
CA PHE A 135 -12.91 1.22 -6.13
C PHE A 135 -13.22 0.22 -5.03
N VAL A 136 -12.52 0.35 -3.90
CA VAL A 136 -12.91 -0.25 -2.63
C VAL A 136 -13.39 0.84 -1.67
N GLU A 137 -14.17 0.47 -0.68
CA GLU A 137 -14.91 1.39 0.19
C GLU A 137 -15.88 2.31 -0.57
N PHE A 138 -16.44 1.78 -1.64
CA PHE A 138 -17.48 2.44 -2.41
C PHE A 138 -18.83 2.25 -1.71
N SER A 139 -19.37 3.31 -1.12
CA SER A 139 -20.62 3.27 -0.33
C SER A 139 -21.88 3.42 -1.19
N GLU A 140 -23.04 3.20 -0.59
CA GLU A 140 -24.33 3.43 -1.24
C GLU A 140 -24.50 4.92 -1.63
N GLU A 141 -24.01 5.83 -0.80
CA GLU A 141 -24.01 7.27 -1.09
C GLU A 141 -23.18 7.58 -2.33
N HIS A 142 -22.02 6.95 -2.48
CA HIS A 142 -21.22 7.06 -3.72
C HIS A 142 -21.98 6.51 -4.92
N SER A 143 -22.63 5.36 -4.76
CA SER A 143 -23.40 4.73 -5.83
C SER A 143 -24.52 5.66 -6.35
N GLN A 144 -25.24 6.30 -5.45
CA GLN A 144 -26.31 7.24 -5.80
C GLN A 144 -25.74 8.51 -6.45
N ALA A 145 -24.71 9.11 -5.86
CA ALA A 145 -24.15 10.38 -6.32
C ALA A 145 -23.38 10.29 -7.65
N LEU A 146 -22.83 9.12 -7.96
CA LEU A 146 -22.01 8.87 -9.15
C LEU A 146 -22.74 8.07 -10.25
N LYS A 147 -23.99 7.68 -10.01
CA LYS A 147 -24.78 6.82 -10.91
C LYS A 147 -24.77 7.30 -12.34
N ASP A 148 -25.24 8.53 -12.57
CA ASP A 148 -25.39 9.09 -13.92
C ASP A 148 -24.03 9.35 -14.59
N PHE A 149 -23.03 9.73 -13.79
CA PHE A 149 -21.66 9.91 -14.25
C PHE A 149 -21.09 8.60 -14.80
N PHE A 150 -21.17 7.51 -14.03
CA PHE A 150 -20.67 6.23 -14.49
C PHE A 150 -21.49 5.66 -15.64
N ALA A 151 -22.82 5.76 -15.62
CA ALA A 151 -23.67 5.32 -16.72
C ALA A 151 -23.33 6.01 -18.06
N THR A 152 -22.86 7.26 -18.01
CA THR A 152 -22.47 8.02 -19.21
C THR A 152 -21.10 7.59 -19.76
N HIS A 153 -20.14 7.27 -18.88
CA HIS A 153 -18.73 7.09 -19.28
C HIS A 153 -18.29 5.65 -19.30
N TYR A 154 -18.97 4.75 -18.58
CA TYR A 154 -18.62 3.34 -18.41
C TYR A 154 -19.84 2.46 -18.56
N PRO A 155 -20.08 1.87 -19.74
CA PRO A 155 -21.28 1.10 -20.02
C PRO A 155 -21.38 -0.21 -19.24
N TYR A 156 -20.29 -0.68 -18.67
CA TYR A 156 -20.24 -1.93 -17.92
C TYR A 156 -19.83 -1.71 -16.47
N SER A 157 -20.53 -2.37 -15.56
CA SER A 157 -20.20 -2.35 -14.13
C SER A 157 -20.74 -3.59 -13.42
N ASN A 158 -20.17 -3.92 -12.27
CA ASN A 158 -20.66 -4.99 -11.40
C ASN A 158 -21.48 -4.47 -10.20
N THR A 159 -22.07 -3.28 -10.29
CA THR A 159 -22.79 -2.60 -9.20
C THR A 159 -23.98 -3.36 -8.65
N THR A 160 -24.64 -4.16 -9.46
CA THR A 160 -25.95 -4.76 -9.14
C THR A 160 -25.90 -5.77 -7.99
N SER A 161 -24.76 -6.43 -7.75
CA SER A 161 -24.63 -7.46 -6.72
C SER A 161 -23.94 -7.00 -5.44
N ARG A 162 -23.19 -5.89 -5.47
CA ARG A 162 -22.22 -5.55 -4.41
C ARG A 162 -22.41 -4.20 -3.73
N SER A 163 -23.17 -3.28 -4.31
CA SER A 163 -23.44 -1.93 -3.76
C SER A 163 -24.13 -1.92 -2.39
N LYS A 164 -24.73 -3.04 -1.98
CA LYS A 164 -25.40 -3.17 -0.68
C LYS A 164 -24.48 -3.48 0.49
N ILE A 165 -23.19 -3.71 0.23
CA ILE A 165 -22.21 -4.00 1.27
C ILE A 165 -21.42 -2.71 1.52
N ALA A 166 -21.60 -2.11 2.70
CA ALA A 166 -21.00 -0.82 3.12
C ALA A 166 -19.47 -0.69 3.00
N VAL A 167 -18.78 -1.65 2.38
CA VAL A 167 -17.32 -1.72 2.19
C VAL A 167 -17.02 -2.41 0.87
N GLY A 168 -17.89 -2.28 -0.12
CA GLY A 168 -17.87 -3.05 -1.36
C GLY A 168 -16.70 -2.69 -2.27
N SER A 169 -16.24 -3.70 -2.96
CA SER A 169 -15.42 -3.58 -4.16
C SER A 169 -16.34 -3.39 -5.36
N ILE A 170 -16.01 -2.48 -6.25
CA ILE A 170 -16.79 -2.19 -7.44
C ILE A 170 -15.88 -1.91 -8.64
N VAL A 171 -16.32 -2.37 -9.80
CA VAL A 171 -15.63 -2.09 -11.06
C VAL A 171 -16.57 -1.37 -12.04
N PHE A 172 -16.02 -0.40 -12.75
CA PHE A 172 -16.61 0.26 -13.93
C PHE A 172 -15.64 0.11 -15.10
N SER A 173 -16.16 -0.24 -16.27
CA SER A 173 -15.33 -0.54 -17.43
C SER A 173 -15.96 0.00 -18.73
N LYS A 174 -15.09 0.41 -19.66
CA LYS A 174 -15.47 0.67 -21.06
C LYS A 174 -15.65 -0.63 -21.85
N TYR A 175 -15.17 -1.76 -21.31
CA TYR A 175 -15.24 -3.09 -21.93
C TYR A 175 -16.19 -4.02 -21.17
N PRO A 176 -16.72 -5.06 -21.81
CA PRO A 176 -17.57 -6.05 -21.16
C PRO A 176 -16.93 -6.68 -19.93
N ILE A 177 -17.71 -6.83 -18.87
CA ILE A 177 -17.34 -7.47 -17.60
C ILE A 177 -18.09 -8.77 -17.47
N ASP A 178 -17.38 -9.85 -17.16
CA ASP A 178 -17.96 -11.12 -16.74
C ASP A 178 -17.62 -11.37 -15.26
N ASN A 179 -18.67 -11.45 -14.43
CA ASN A 179 -18.51 -11.68 -12.99
C ASN A 179 -18.29 -13.15 -12.73
N LEU A 180 -17.09 -13.48 -12.28
CA LEU A 180 -16.69 -14.85 -11.95
C LEU A 180 -16.84 -15.16 -10.44
N ALA A 181 -17.19 -14.15 -9.65
CA ALA A 181 -17.26 -14.26 -8.19
C ALA A 181 -18.51 -15.00 -7.67
N ASP A 182 -19.49 -15.27 -8.51
CA ASP A 182 -20.67 -16.03 -8.13
C ASP A 182 -20.33 -17.52 -7.85
N ASP A 183 -19.18 -17.99 -8.33
CA ASP A 183 -18.61 -19.29 -8.02
C ASP A 183 -17.96 -19.36 -6.63
N PHE A 184 -17.86 -18.25 -5.90
CA PHE A 184 -17.34 -18.20 -4.54
C PHE A 184 -18.48 -18.07 -3.51
N PRO A 185 -19.02 -19.19 -2.99
CA PRO A 185 -20.17 -19.16 -2.06
C PRO A 185 -19.87 -18.50 -0.70
N GLN A 186 -18.64 -18.10 -0.45
CA GLN A 186 -18.21 -17.42 0.77
C GLN A 186 -18.03 -15.90 0.58
N ALA A 187 -18.86 -15.29 -0.24
CA ALA A 187 -18.84 -13.86 -0.56
C ALA A 187 -19.05 -12.87 0.63
N ASN A 188 -18.94 -13.31 1.87
CA ASN A 188 -18.66 -12.47 3.03
C ASN A 188 -17.25 -11.88 2.98
N TRP A 189 -16.50 -12.20 1.92
CA TRP A 189 -15.15 -11.77 1.66
C TRP A 189 -15.19 -10.52 0.81
N ARG A 190 -14.47 -9.51 1.21
CA ARG A 190 -14.36 -8.22 0.56
C ARG A 190 -13.42 -8.29 -0.64
N TYR A 191 -13.64 -9.21 -1.57
CA TYR A 191 -12.87 -9.25 -2.81
C TYR A 191 -13.77 -9.58 -4.00
N GLY A 192 -13.33 -9.13 -5.17
CA GLY A 192 -13.96 -9.36 -6.46
C GLY A 192 -13.11 -10.28 -7.33
N TYR A 193 -13.75 -11.17 -8.06
CA TYR A 193 -13.12 -11.89 -9.14
C TYR A 193 -14.00 -11.73 -10.39
N PHE A 194 -13.42 -11.20 -11.45
CA PHE A 194 -14.11 -10.93 -12.71
C PHE A 194 -13.13 -10.91 -13.86
N SER A 195 -13.63 -11.04 -15.08
CA SER A 195 -12.83 -10.80 -16.28
C SER A 195 -13.33 -9.59 -17.06
N ILE A 196 -12.41 -9.02 -17.82
CA ILE A 196 -12.68 -7.95 -18.78
C ILE A 196 -12.23 -8.45 -20.14
N ASP A 197 -13.17 -8.45 -21.09
CA ASP A 197 -12.90 -8.84 -22.47
C ASP A 197 -12.69 -7.60 -23.32
N THR A 198 -11.48 -7.47 -23.87
CA THR A 198 -11.16 -6.51 -24.93
C THR A 198 -11.20 -7.25 -26.28
N GLU A 199 -11.18 -6.52 -27.39
CA GLU A 199 -11.10 -7.16 -28.71
C GLU A 199 -9.86 -8.06 -28.88
N LYS A 200 -8.79 -7.78 -28.12
CA LYS A 200 -7.50 -8.45 -28.26
C LYS A 200 -7.25 -9.48 -27.17
N TRP A 201 -7.61 -9.16 -25.92
CA TRP A 201 -7.22 -9.93 -24.75
C TRP A 201 -8.34 -10.04 -23.72
N LYS A 202 -8.37 -11.17 -23.02
CA LYS A 202 -9.15 -11.35 -21.78
C LYS A 202 -8.25 -11.17 -20.57
N TYR A 203 -8.64 -10.27 -19.67
CA TYR A 203 -7.93 -9.96 -18.45
C TYR A 203 -8.72 -10.44 -17.24
N TYR A 204 -8.06 -11.14 -16.31
CA TYR A 204 -8.66 -11.64 -15.08
C TYR A 204 -8.26 -10.77 -13.90
N PHE A 205 -9.23 -10.20 -13.22
CA PHE A 205 -9.01 -9.28 -12.11
C PHE A 205 -9.40 -9.92 -10.78
N TYR A 206 -8.50 -9.82 -9.81
CA TYR A 206 -8.77 -10.04 -8.40
C TYR A 206 -8.69 -8.69 -7.68
N GLU A 207 -9.85 -8.13 -7.33
CA GLU A 207 -9.93 -6.90 -6.56
C GLU A 207 -10.04 -7.23 -5.08
N ILE A 208 -9.04 -6.84 -4.29
CA ILE A 208 -8.85 -7.26 -2.90
C ILE A 208 -9.16 -6.10 -1.95
N HIS A 209 -9.96 -6.37 -0.91
CA HIS A 209 -10.11 -5.49 0.23
C HIS A 209 -10.22 -6.31 1.51
N THR A 210 -9.13 -6.51 2.22
CA THR A 210 -9.11 -7.27 3.47
C THR A 210 -9.52 -6.43 4.66
N ALA A 211 -9.79 -7.06 5.80
CA ALA A 211 -10.17 -6.37 7.02
C ALA A 211 -9.02 -5.51 7.55
N SER A 212 -9.29 -4.25 7.89
CA SER A 212 -8.31 -3.37 8.53
C SER A 212 -7.94 -3.91 9.93
N PRO A 213 -6.65 -4.05 10.28
CA PRO A 213 -6.21 -4.66 11.53
C PRO A 213 -6.31 -3.71 12.74
N VAL A 214 -7.43 -3.01 12.90
CA VAL A 214 -7.67 -2.07 14.00
C VAL A 214 -7.87 -2.77 15.36
N SER A 215 -8.13 -4.07 15.35
CA SER A 215 -8.24 -4.89 16.56
C SER A 215 -7.65 -6.27 16.32
N LYS A 216 -7.39 -7.03 17.41
CA LYS A 216 -6.90 -8.40 17.33
C LYS A 216 -7.86 -9.33 16.57
N ALA A 217 -9.18 -9.10 16.67
CA ALA A 217 -10.18 -9.86 15.93
C ALA A 217 -10.10 -9.57 14.42
N PHE A 218 -10.06 -8.29 14.02
CA PHE A 218 -9.92 -7.90 12.64
C PHE A 218 -8.56 -8.31 12.04
N PHE A 219 -7.49 -8.27 12.83
CA PHE A 219 -6.19 -8.80 12.43
C PHE A 219 -6.25 -10.29 12.09
N LYS A 220 -6.90 -11.11 12.92
CA LYS A 220 -7.13 -12.53 12.62
C LYS A 220 -7.97 -12.71 11.36
N LYS A 221 -9.05 -11.92 11.21
CA LYS A 221 -9.92 -11.95 10.04
C LYS A 221 -9.14 -11.65 8.76
N ARG A 222 -8.32 -10.57 8.75
CA ARG A 222 -7.45 -10.24 7.61
C ARG A 222 -6.54 -11.41 7.23
N ASN A 223 -5.89 -12.03 8.20
CA ASN A 223 -4.97 -13.13 7.93
C ASN A 223 -5.69 -14.37 7.38
N GLN A 224 -6.93 -14.63 7.82
CA GLN A 224 -7.78 -15.68 7.25
C GLN A 224 -8.18 -15.33 5.81
N GLN A 225 -8.52 -14.07 5.54
CA GLN A 225 -8.85 -13.60 4.19
C GLN A 225 -7.66 -13.78 3.23
N LEU A 226 -6.44 -13.42 3.62
CA LEU A 226 -5.25 -13.65 2.80
C LEU A 226 -5.04 -15.13 2.47
N LYS A 227 -5.27 -16.03 3.43
CA LYS A 227 -5.20 -17.47 3.19
C LYS A 227 -6.29 -17.96 2.24
N GLN A 228 -7.51 -17.44 2.38
CA GLN A 228 -8.63 -17.80 1.52
C GLN A 228 -8.38 -17.35 0.08
N ILE A 229 -7.95 -16.11 -0.13
CA ILE A 229 -7.60 -15.57 -1.44
C ILE A 229 -6.56 -16.46 -2.15
N LYS A 230 -5.52 -16.89 -1.40
CA LYS A 230 -4.54 -17.85 -1.92
C LYS A 230 -5.21 -19.14 -2.40
N TRP A 231 -6.02 -19.73 -1.54
CA TRP A 231 -6.68 -21.01 -1.83
C TRP A 231 -7.60 -20.88 -3.05
N ASP A 232 -8.44 -19.85 -3.08
CA ASP A 232 -9.38 -19.59 -4.18
C ASP A 232 -8.63 -19.39 -5.50
N PHE A 233 -7.57 -18.57 -5.48
CA PHE A 233 -6.74 -18.34 -6.66
C PHE A 233 -6.19 -19.63 -7.24
N PHE A 234 -5.53 -20.45 -6.42
CA PHE A 234 -4.91 -21.69 -6.90
C PHE A 234 -5.95 -22.72 -7.33
N THR A 235 -7.09 -22.80 -6.65
CA THR A 235 -8.16 -23.71 -7.03
C THR A 235 -8.72 -23.36 -8.41
N HIS A 236 -8.96 -22.09 -8.70
CA HIS A 236 -9.49 -21.66 -9.99
C HIS A 236 -8.47 -21.82 -11.12
N HIS A 237 -7.23 -21.37 -10.91
CA HIS A 237 -6.22 -21.45 -11.98
C HIS A 237 -5.70 -22.84 -12.24
N GLN A 238 -5.69 -23.74 -11.26
CA GLN A 238 -5.36 -25.14 -11.50
C GLN A 238 -6.41 -25.85 -12.35
N SER A 239 -7.69 -25.45 -12.24
CA SER A 239 -8.76 -26.03 -13.04
C SER A 239 -8.77 -25.56 -14.47
N GLN A 240 -8.29 -24.32 -14.75
CA GLN A 240 -8.36 -23.71 -16.08
C GLN A 240 -7.12 -23.92 -16.94
N ARG A 241 -5.99 -24.42 -16.41
CA ARG A 241 -4.71 -24.70 -17.14
C ARG A 241 -4.30 -23.71 -18.23
N GLU A 242 -4.76 -22.46 -18.15
CA GLU A 242 -4.38 -21.41 -19.07
C GLU A 242 -3.03 -20.84 -18.65
N SER A 243 -1.95 -21.38 -19.21
CA SER A 243 -0.57 -20.91 -18.96
C SER A 243 -0.36 -19.44 -19.36
N ASP A 244 -1.25 -18.87 -20.16
CA ASP A 244 -1.15 -17.53 -20.74
C ASP A 244 -2.19 -16.54 -20.21
N ALA A 245 -2.91 -16.89 -19.13
CA ALA A 245 -3.89 -15.99 -18.53
C ALA A 245 -3.25 -14.68 -18.07
N LYS A 246 -3.85 -13.56 -18.50
CA LYS A 246 -3.44 -12.21 -18.10
C LYS A 246 -4.11 -11.84 -16.78
N ILE A 247 -3.36 -11.96 -15.69
CA ILE A 247 -3.91 -11.85 -14.34
C ILE A 247 -3.45 -10.57 -13.66
N ILE A 248 -4.38 -9.85 -13.09
CA ILE A 248 -4.17 -8.65 -12.28
C ILE A 248 -4.80 -8.88 -10.90
N MET A 249 -4.00 -8.90 -9.85
CA MET A 249 -4.48 -8.91 -8.47
C MET A 249 -4.10 -7.61 -7.81
N LEU A 250 -5.07 -6.83 -7.38
CA LEU A 250 -4.84 -5.50 -6.84
C LEU A 250 -5.82 -5.16 -5.71
N GLY A 251 -5.46 -4.20 -4.88
CA GLY A 251 -6.37 -3.79 -3.83
C GLY A 251 -5.71 -3.29 -2.55
N ASP A 252 -6.57 -3.02 -1.55
CA ASP A 252 -6.17 -2.77 -0.18
C ASP A 252 -6.05 -4.09 0.59
N PHE A 253 -4.82 -4.55 0.74
CA PHE A 253 -4.50 -5.79 1.46
C PHE A 253 -4.43 -5.57 2.98
N ASN A 254 -4.51 -4.34 3.44
CA ASN A 254 -4.35 -3.97 4.85
C ASN A 254 -3.13 -4.63 5.51
N THR A 255 -2.08 -4.87 4.73
CA THR A 255 -0.82 -5.47 5.18
C THR A 255 0.38 -4.86 4.47
N SER A 256 1.43 -4.60 5.23
CA SER A 256 2.68 -4.03 4.73
C SER A 256 3.57 -5.11 4.10
N PRO A 257 4.41 -4.77 3.09
CA PRO A 257 5.42 -5.69 2.55
C PRO A 257 6.40 -6.28 3.57
N ARG A 258 6.45 -5.70 4.78
CA ARG A 258 7.30 -6.18 5.89
C ARG A 258 6.61 -7.17 6.80
N SER A 259 5.31 -7.34 6.66
CA SER A 259 4.51 -8.31 7.41
C SER A 259 4.94 -9.74 7.10
N ALA A 260 4.93 -10.62 8.11
CA ALA A 260 5.13 -12.05 7.89
C ALA A 260 4.03 -12.66 7.03
N TYR A 261 2.80 -12.18 7.21
CA TYR A 261 1.63 -12.65 6.45
C TYR A 261 1.66 -12.18 5.01
N TYR A 262 2.17 -10.97 4.74
CA TYR A 262 2.43 -10.52 3.38
C TYR A 262 3.53 -11.35 2.72
N ALA A 263 4.62 -11.62 3.43
CA ALA A 263 5.72 -12.42 2.90
C ALA A 263 5.25 -13.83 2.51
N ASP A 264 4.51 -14.52 3.39
CA ASP A 264 3.90 -15.82 3.10
C ASP A 264 2.93 -15.75 1.90
N PHE A 265 2.12 -14.70 1.83
CA PHE A 265 1.21 -14.47 0.71
C PHE A 265 1.99 -14.29 -0.60
N ALA A 266 2.93 -13.34 -0.65
CA ALA A 266 3.68 -13.01 -1.85
C ALA A 266 4.58 -14.18 -2.33
N GLU A 267 5.19 -14.92 -1.39
CA GLU A 267 6.00 -16.11 -1.70
C GLU A 267 5.17 -17.21 -2.37
N SER A 268 3.92 -17.36 -1.95
CA SER A 268 3.02 -18.33 -2.56
C SER A 268 2.71 -18.06 -4.03
N PHE A 269 2.82 -16.81 -4.46
CA PHE A 269 2.62 -16.39 -5.85
C PHE A 269 3.93 -16.23 -6.63
N SER A 270 5.07 -16.63 -6.04
CA SER A 270 6.37 -16.54 -6.71
C SER A 270 6.35 -17.27 -8.06
N GLY A 271 6.76 -16.58 -9.12
CA GLY A 271 6.71 -17.09 -10.50
C GLY A 271 5.34 -17.04 -11.18
N THR A 272 4.25 -16.76 -10.42
CA THR A 272 2.89 -16.65 -10.96
C THR A 272 2.42 -15.18 -11.01
N LEU A 273 2.72 -14.41 -9.97
CA LEU A 273 2.39 -12.99 -9.89
C LEU A 273 3.57 -12.20 -9.31
N GLU A 274 3.83 -11.03 -9.86
CA GLU A 274 4.85 -10.10 -9.38
C GLU A 274 4.23 -8.79 -8.87
N ASN A 275 4.63 -8.36 -7.66
CA ASN A 275 4.17 -7.09 -7.10
C ASN A 275 4.93 -5.91 -7.71
N ILE A 276 4.26 -5.13 -8.54
CA ILE A 276 4.83 -3.96 -9.23
C ILE A 276 4.82 -2.68 -8.38
N THR A 277 4.04 -2.62 -7.31
CA THR A 277 3.97 -1.44 -6.42
C THR A 277 5.06 -1.41 -5.35
N LYS A 278 5.79 -2.52 -5.19
CA LYS A 278 6.96 -2.60 -4.31
C LYS A 278 8.18 -1.93 -4.94
N THR A 279 8.03 -0.71 -5.40
CA THR A 279 9.02 0.02 -6.17
C THR A 279 9.20 1.44 -5.65
N PHE A 280 10.41 2.00 -5.84
CA PHE A 280 10.65 3.42 -5.63
C PHE A 280 10.15 4.20 -6.87
N PRO A 281 9.37 5.31 -6.75
CA PRO A 281 9.07 6.07 -5.53
C PRO A 281 7.76 5.69 -4.80
N ILE A 282 7.09 4.61 -5.14
CA ILE A 282 5.83 4.21 -4.51
C ILE A 282 6.13 3.53 -3.18
N LEU A 283 6.41 4.33 -2.14
CA LEU A 283 6.78 3.80 -0.82
C LEU A 283 5.58 3.64 0.11
N PHE A 284 4.55 4.46 -0.09
CA PHE A 284 3.44 4.57 0.85
C PHE A 284 2.15 4.84 0.09
N THR A 285 1.10 4.14 0.46
CA THR A 285 -0.21 4.23 -0.18
C THR A 285 -1.29 4.75 0.74
N ARG A 286 -1.13 4.59 2.06
CA ARG A 286 -2.04 5.14 3.06
C ARG A 286 -1.36 6.24 3.85
N ASN A 287 -2.02 7.39 3.96
CA ASN A 287 -1.59 8.54 4.72
C ASN A 287 -2.44 8.68 5.98
N LEU A 288 -1.90 8.29 7.14
CA LEU A 288 -2.59 8.44 8.42
C LEU A 288 -2.97 9.89 8.74
N TRP A 289 -2.31 10.85 8.13
CA TRP A 289 -2.66 12.25 8.27
C TRP A 289 -3.99 12.57 7.59
N GLU A 290 -4.20 12.12 6.37
CA GLU A 290 -5.48 12.27 5.69
C GLU A 290 -6.58 11.51 6.45
N MET A 291 -6.26 10.36 7.04
CA MET A 291 -7.18 9.67 7.94
C MET A 291 -7.66 10.57 9.09
N LEU A 292 -6.77 11.33 9.75
CA LEU A 292 -7.14 12.27 10.79
C LEU A 292 -7.98 13.45 10.28
N ASN A 293 -7.84 13.82 9.01
CA ASN A 293 -8.63 14.89 8.39
C ASN A 293 -10.02 14.42 7.94
N VAL A 294 -10.09 13.24 7.34
CA VAL A 294 -11.31 12.76 6.69
C VAL A 294 -12.23 11.98 7.64
N HIS A 295 -11.67 11.23 8.61
CA HIS A 295 -12.49 10.46 9.55
C HIS A 295 -13.08 11.35 10.65
N LYS A 296 -14.38 11.30 10.80
CA LYS A 296 -15.12 12.06 11.82
C LYS A 296 -14.70 11.74 13.26
N ASP A 297 -14.23 10.51 13.49
CA ASP A 297 -13.80 10.04 14.81
C ASP A 297 -12.64 10.86 15.40
N PHE A 298 -11.87 11.54 14.57
CA PHE A 298 -10.76 12.41 14.98
C PHE A 298 -11.13 13.90 15.02
N SER A 299 -12.39 14.25 14.83
CA SER A 299 -12.86 15.65 14.84
C SER A 299 -12.64 16.37 16.18
N PHE A 300 -12.48 15.62 17.28
CA PHE A 300 -12.14 16.17 18.62
C PHE A 300 -10.71 16.74 18.68
N LEU A 301 -9.83 16.38 17.74
CA LEU A 301 -8.48 16.94 17.68
C LEU A 301 -8.51 18.35 17.07
N PRO A 302 -7.88 19.35 17.71
CA PRO A 302 -7.77 20.69 17.16
C PRO A 302 -7.14 20.67 15.76
N LEU A 303 -7.67 21.55 14.88
CA LEU A 303 -7.22 21.62 13.48
C LEU A 303 -5.72 21.87 13.33
N TRP A 304 -5.11 22.65 14.23
CA TRP A 304 -3.67 22.91 14.20
C TRP A 304 -2.85 21.66 14.50
N ILE A 305 -3.32 20.78 15.40
CA ILE A 305 -2.70 19.47 15.65
C ILE A 305 -2.79 18.63 14.39
N ARG A 306 -4.00 18.52 13.82
CA ARG A 306 -4.23 17.77 12.59
C ARG A 306 -3.35 18.27 11.44
N LYS A 307 -3.20 19.58 11.27
CA LYS A 307 -2.31 20.19 10.26
C LYS A 307 -0.82 19.99 10.57
N ALA A 308 -0.41 20.14 11.84
CA ALA A 308 1.00 19.93 12.21
C ALA A 308 1.48 18.50 11.94
N TRP A 309 0.61 17.51 12.14
CA TRP A 309 0.92 16.11 11.85
C TRP A 309 1.03 15.82 10.36
N GLY A 310 0.36 16.58 9.50
CA GLY A 310 0.45 16.47 8.05
C GLY A 310 1.83 16.80 7.48
N TYR A 311 2.60 17.62 8.18
CA TYR A 311 3.99 17.89 7.82
C TYR A 311 4.96 16.76 8.23
N PHE A 312 4.48 15.75 8.97
CA PHE A 312 5.30 14.59 9.30
C PHE A 312 5.02 13.46 8.30
N PRO A 313 5.88 13.25 7.30
CA PRO A 313 5.71 12.17 6.32
C PRO A 313 5.84 10.78 6.95
N PHE A 314 5.89 10.70 8.27
CA PHE A 314 6.25 9.53 9.05
C PHE A 314 5.08 8.58 9.35
N PHE A 315 3.84 8.99 9.07
CA PHE A 315 2.65 8.20 9.36
C PHE A 315 1.99 7.63 8.11
N GLN A 316 2.80 7.24 7.14
CA GLN A 316 2.33 6.60 5.92
C GLN A 316 2.62 5.10 5.97
N SER A 317 1.73 4.29 5.45
CA SER A 317 1.91 2.84 5.33
C SER A 317 1.71 2.39 3.89
N HIS A 318 2.39 1.30 3.52
CA HIS A 318 2.23 0.67 2.22
C HIS A 318 1.35 -0.57 2.41
N ILE A 319 0.09 -0.47 2.09
CA ILE A 319 -0.91 -1.54 2.30
C ILE A 319 -1.75 -1.84 1.08
N ASP A 320 -1.71 -1.00 0.07
CA ASP A 320 -2.32 -1.22 -1.23
C ASP A 320 -1.27 -1.78 -2.20
N HIS A 321 -1.61 -2.82 -2.94
CA HIS A 321 -0.68 -3.54 -3.79
C HIS A 321 -1.28 -3.85 -5.15
N VAL A 322 -0.42 -3.97 -6.16
CA VAL A 322 -0.75 -4.46 -7.50
C VAL A 322 0.22 -5.58 -7.87
N PHE A 323 -0.32 -6.74 -8.16
CA PHE A 323 0.40 -7.91 -8.65
C PHE A 323 -0.04 -8.20 -10.09
N LEU A 324 0.91 -8.49 -10.96
CA LEU A 324 0.68 -8.83 -12.35
C LEU A 324 1.28 -10.20 -12.68
N SER A 325 0.64 -10.94 -13.59
CA SER A 325 1.25 -12.14 -14.17
C SER A 325 2.44 -11.77 -15.06
N PRO A 326 3.48 -12.64 -15.19
CA PRO A 326 4.71 -12.32 -15.91
C PRO A 326 4.54 -12.02 -17.40
N ASN A 327 3.45 -12.51 -18.00
CA ASN A 327 3.10 -12.27 -19.41
C ASN A 327 2.39 -10.92 -19.64
N LEU A 328 2.07 -10.17 -18.56
CA LEU A 328 1.56 -8.82 -18.65
C LEU A 328 2.70 -7.80 -18.69
N LYS A 329 2.68 -6.98 -19.73
CA LYS A 329 3.50 -5.78 -19.81
C LYS A 329 2.78 -4.63 -19.13
N PHE A 330 3.51 -3.75 -18.45
CA PHE A 330 2.93 -2.55 -17.88
C PHE A 330 3.81 -1.32 -18.12
N LYS A 331 3.20 -0.15 -18.13
CA LYS A 331 3.89 1.14 -18.19
C LYS A 331 3.13 2.21 -17.43
N ASN A 332 3.75 3.36 -17.25
CA ASN A 332 3.14 4.57 -16.66
C ASN A 332 2.53 4.37 -15.27
N LEU A 333 3.05 3.39 -14.48
CA LEU A 333 2.61 3.19 -13.11
C LEU A 333 2.91 4.44 -12.27
N LYS A 334 1.88 5.10 -11.78
CA LYS A 334 1.99 6.22 -10.86
C LYS A 334 0.98 6.12 -9.73
N LYS A 335 1.34 6.72 -8.61
CA LYS A 335 0.43 6.92 -7.48
C LYS A 335 -0.49 8.10 -7.78
N ILE A 336 -1.77 7.96 -7.46
CA ILE A 336 -2.79 9.00 -7.62
C ILE A 336 -3.48 9.27 -6.28
N GLN A 337 -3.76 10.53 -5.99
CA GLN A 337 -4.51 10.93 -4.80
C GLN A 337 -5.93 11.34 -5.20
N ILE A 338 -6.92 10.65 -4.64
CA ILE A 338 -8.32 11.08 -4.71
C ILE A 338 -8.59 11.97 -3.49
N PRO A 339 -8.94 13.25 -3.67
CA PRO A 339 -9.21 14.13 -2.54
C PRO A 339 -10.31 13.60 -1.64
N GLY A 340 -10.08 13.63 -0.34
CA GLY A 340 -11.02 13.12 0.67
C GLY A 340 -10.82 11.65 1.03
N SER A 341 -9.88 10.94 0.37
CA SER A 341 -9.46 9.61 0.79
C SER A 341 -8.17 9.67 1.61
N ASP A 342 -8.04 8.82 2.61
CA ASP A 342 -6.80 8.58 3.36
C ASP A 342 -5.87 7.58 2.63
N HIS A 343 -6.30 7.03 1.50
CA HIS A 343 -5.49 6.21 0.60
C HIS A 343 -5.11 6.97 -0.67
N SER A 344 -3.97 6.60 -1.22
CA SER A 344 -3.61 6.89 -2.60
C SER A 344 -3.90 5.66 -3.44
N GLY A 345 -4.49 5.86 -4.61
CA GLY A 345 -4.66 4.82 -5.61
C GLY A 345 -3.46 4.67 -6.53
N PHE A 346 -3.63 3.83 -7.52
CA PHE A 346 -2.69 3.61 -8.60
C PHE A 346 -3.36 3.82 -9.94
N ILE A 347 -2.59 4.32 -10.89
CA ILE A 347 -2.95 4.31 -12.30
C ILE A 347 -1.78 3.73 -13.09
N PHE A 348 -2.09 2.85 -14.02
CA PHE A 348 -1.10 2.17 -14.86
C PHE A 348 -1.76 1.67 -16.14
N GLU A 349 -0.93 1.38 -17.13
CA GLU A 349 -1.33 0.81 -18.42
C GLU A 349 -0.79 -0.60 -18.52
N ILE A 350 -1.58 -1.54 -19.06
CA ILE A 350 -1.23 -2.96 -19.24
C ILE A 350 -1.59 -3.47 -20.64
N GLU A 351 -0.81 -4.46 -21.10
CA GLU A 351 -1.08 -5.24 -22.30
C GLU A 351 -0.66 -6.71 -22.16
#